data_879a5986e49fc03795d922853c8f4676
#
_entry.id   879a5986e49fc03795d922853c8f4676
#
_cell.length_a   1.000
_cell.length_b   1.000
_cell.length_c   1.000
_cell.angle_alpha   90.00
_cell.angle_beta   90.00
_cell.angle_gamma   90.00
#
_symmetry.space_group_name_H-M   'P 1'
#
loop_
_entity.id
_entity.type
_entity.pdbx_description
1 polymer ?
#
loop_
_entity_poly.entity_id
_entity_poly.type
_entity_poly.pdbx_seq_one_letter_code
_entity_poly.pdbx_strand_id
1 'polypeptide(L)'
;VITGQSGVGKSTLLNALDISLNLETNQISKALGRGKHTTRHVELMNLYDGDVADTPGFSSLELEMEPTEAARAYHDFDEYATACKFRGCLHDSEPYCGVKQAVVDGVISKERYEHYLMNLQDTKKKEEIKKWEMTYLKKHRFRKLISVLRFRWYLAW
;
A
#
# COMPACT_ATOMS: atom_id res chain seq x y z
N VAL A 1 -8.89 0.52 18.02
CA VAL A 1 -7.50 0.85 17.61
C VAL A 1 -7.56 1.98 16.60
N ILE A 2 -6.76 3.04 16.83
CA ILE A 2 -6.64 4.16 15.89
C ILE A 2 -5.33 4.04 15.13
N THR A 3 -5.41 3.90 13.82
CA THR A 3 -4.27 3.74 12.93
C THR A 3 -4.28 4.81 11.83
N GLY A 4 -3.13 5.08 11.22
CA GLY A 4 -3.00 6.01 10.12
C GLY A 4 -1.61 6.62 10.02
N GLN A 5 -1.39 7.44 8.99
CA GLN A 5 -0.10 8.06 8.75
C GLN A 5 0.37 8.95 9.90
N SER A 6 1.70 9.11 10.04
CA SER A 6 2.27 10.03 11.00
C SER A 6 1.84 11.47 10.67
N GLY A 7 1.37 12.21 11.69
CA GLY A 7 0.90 13.59 11.54
C GLY A 7 -0.53 13.76 11.01
N VAL A 8 -1.30 12.66 10.80
CA VAL A 8 -2.70 12.75 10.34
C VAL A 8 -3.68 13.26 11.41
N GLY A 9 -3.22 13.41 12.64
CA GLY A 9 -4.02 13.96 13.74
C GLY A 9 -4.63 12.92 14.68
N LYS A 10 -4.16 11.66 14.72
CA LYS A 10 -4.69 10.62 15.64
C LYS A 10 -4.72 11.06 17.10
N SER A 11 -3.58 11.43 17.64
CA SER A 11 -3.45 11.89 19.04
C SER A 11 -4.19 13.21 19.26
N THR A 12 -4.28 14.08 18.27
CA THR A 12 -5.09 15.31 18.32
C THR A 12 -6.58 14.99 18.44
N LEU A 13 -7.06 14.02 17.68
CA LEU A 13 -8.45 13.56 17.75
C LEU A 13 -8.76 12.97 19.15
N LEU A 14 -7.87 12.14 19.69
CA LEU A 14 -8.02 11.57 21.03
C LEU A 14 -8.07 12.66 22.11
N ASN A 15 -7.18 13.65 22.05
CA ASN A 15 -7.21 14.79 22.97
C ASN A 15 -8.49 15.65 22.83
N ALA A 16 -9.08 15.68 21.65
CA ALA A 16 -10.35 16.39 21.44
C ALA A 16 -11.55 15.61 22.01
N LEU A 17 -11.47 14.28 22.06
CA LEU A 17 -12.48 13.43 22.68
C LEU A 17 -12.37 13.46 24.20
N ASP A 18 -11.17 13.41 24.72
CA ASP A 18 -10.90 13.53 26.16
C ASP A 18 -9.61 14.32 26.40
N ILE A 19 -9.77 15.55 26.90
CA ILE A 19 -8.66 16.46 27.19
C ILE A 19 -7.74 15.96 28.32
N SER A 20 -8.21 15.06 29.16
CA SER A 20 -7.44 14.48 30.26
C SER A 20 -6.32 13.55 29.77
N LEU A 21 -6.41 13.02 28.55
CA LEU A 21 -5.40 12.13 27.96
C LEU A 21 -4.07 12.85 27.73
N ASN A 22 -4.10 14.15 27.46
CA ASN A 22 -2.91 15.00 27.28
C ASN A 22 -1.78 14.38 26.44
N LEU A 23 -2.15 13.71 25.35
CA LEU A 23 -1.22 13.07 24.46
C LEU A 23 -0.32 14.09 23.74
N GLU A 24 0.96 13.77 23.59
CA GLU A 24 1.89 14.64 22.87
C GLU A 24 1.47 14.80 21.40
N THR A 25 1.29 16.05 20.97
CA THR A 25 1.02 16.41 19.59
C THR A 25 2.09 17.38 19.09
N ASN A 26 2.64 17.13 17.91
CA ASN A 26 3.61 18.03 17.29
C ASN A 26 3.07 18.58 15.97
N GLN A 27 3.46 19.82 15.67
CA GLN A 27 3.13 20.41 14.36
C GLN A 27 3.79 19.64 13.21
N ILE A 28 3.05 19.52 12.10
CA ILE A 28 3.55 18.90 10.86
C ILE A 28 4.73 19.75 10.35
N SER A 29 5.87 19.12 10.12
CA SER A 29 7.01 19.79 9.48
C SER A 29 6.65 20.13 8.03
N LYS A 30 6.42 21.41 7.74
CA LYS A 30 6.10 21.92 6.40
C LYS A 30 7.19 21.61 5.36
N ALA A 31 8.45 21.43 5.80
CA ALA A 31 9.59 21.20 4.92
C ALA A 31 9.67 19.76 4.37
N LEU A 32 9.13 18.76 5.11
CA LEU A 32 9.24 17.35 4.76
C LEU A 32 7.91 16.70 4.38
N GLY A 33 6.77 17.41 4.53
CA GLY A 33 5.43 16.87 4.31
C GLY A 33 5.07 15.65 5.16
N ARG A 34 5.89 15.35 6.18
CA ARG A 34 5.72 14.20 7.09
C ARG A 34 5.64 14.69 8.53
N GLY A 35 4.73 14.10 9.30
CA GLY A 35 4.67 14.31 10.74
C GLY A 35 5.93 13.76 11.40
N LYS A 36 6.44 14.46 12.43
CA LYS A 36 7.46 13.91 13.30
C LYS A 36 6.80 12.78 14.09
N HIS A 37 7.40 11.58 14.10
CA HIS A 37 6.91 10.47 14.93
C HIS A 37 6.92 10.90 16.39
N THR A 38 5.74 11.17 16.92
CA THR A 38 5.54 11.61 18.30
C THR A 38 5.25 10.41 19.19
N THR A 39 4.31 9.57 18.75
CA THR A 39 3.96 8.32 19.43
C THR A 39 4.99 7.25 19.08
N ARG A 40 5.71 6.75 20.09
CA ARG A 40 6.76 5.72 19.91
C ARG A 40 6.32 4.34 20.34
N HIS A 41 5.31 4.27 21.20
CA HIS A 41 4.78 3.03 21.77
C HIS A 41 3.27 2.97 21.54
N VAL A 42 2.73 1.77 21.55
CA VAL A 42 1.28 1.60 21.59
C VAL A 42 0.83 1.83 23.03
N GLU A 43 -0.06 2.76 23.23
CA GLU A 43 -0.70 3.01 24.53
C GLU A 43 -2.17 2.57 24.47
N LEU A 44 -2.57 1.79 25.50
CA LEU A 44 -3.96 1.46 25.74
C LEU A 44 -4.52 2.46 26.74
N MET A 45 -5.60 3.11 26.37
CA MET A 45 -6.28 4.12 27.17
C MET A 45 -7.74 3.74 27.33
N ASN A 46 -8.29 3.91 28.51
CA ASN A 46 -9.72 3.79 28.72
C ASN A 46 -10.41 5.10 28.31
N LEU A 47 -11.39 5.01 27.44
CA LEU A 47 -12.17 6.13 26.93
C LEU A 47 -13.63 5.72 26.84
N TYR A 48 -14.51 6.38 27.61
CA TYR A 48 -15.98 6.10 27.62
C TYR A 48 -16.34 4.63 27.76
N ASP A 49 -15.83 3.96 28.79
CA ASP A 49 -16.04 2.52 29.05
C ASP A 49 -15.49 1.57 27.99
N GLY A 50 -14.62 2.03 27.11
CA GLY A 50 -13.94 1.25 26.08
C GLY A 50 -12.43 1.47 26.07
N ASP A 51 -11.68 0.47 25.62
CA ASP A 51 -10.24 0.56 25.46
C ASP A 51 -9.88 1.03 24.05
N VAL A 52 -9.12 2.12 23.98
CA VAL A 52 -8.59 2.67 22.74
C VAL A 52 -7.07 2.53 22.72
N ALA A 53 -6.53 2.00 21.64
CA ALA A 53 -5.09 1.96 21.41
C ALA A 53 -4.67 3.10 20.48
N ASP A 54 -3.83 4.03 20.98
CA ASP A 54 -3.06 4.95 20.13
C ASP A 54 -1.82 4.22 19.60
N THR A 55 -1.62 4.25 18.31
CA THR A 55 -0.52 3.56 17.65
C THR A 55 0.44 4.54 16.97
N PRO A 56 1.74 4.20 16.90
CA PRO A 56 2.68 4.98 16.09
C PRO A 56 2.18 5.14 14.66
N GLY A 57 2.28 6.36 14.16
CA GLY A 57 1.90 6.63 12.76
C GLY A 57 2.81 5.93 11.77
N PHE A 58 2.25 5.34 10.74
CA PHE A 58 3.02 4.76 9.65
C PHE A 58 3.58 5.86 8.75
N SER A 59 4.87 5.79 8.43
CA SER A 59 5.49 6.74 7.49
C SER A 59 5.26 6.36 6.02
N SER A 60 5.21 5.07 5.76
CA SER A 60 4.85 4.47 4.47
C SER A 60 4.36 3.05 4.72
N LEU A 61 3.24 2.70 4.15
CA LEU A 61 2.80 1.31 4.05
C LEU A 61 3.21 0.81 2.67
N GLU A 62 4.18 -0.08 2.62
CA GLU A 62 4.54 -0.73 1.37
C GLU A 62 3.67 -1.96 1.19
N LEU A 63 2.79 -1.90 0.20
CA LEU A 63 2.00 -3.05 -0.20
C LEU A 63 2.88 -3.96 -1.08
N GLU A 64 3.23 -5.12 -0.55
CA GLU A 64 3.89 -6.19 -1.30
C GLU A 64 2.85 -7.23 -1.70
N MET A 65 2.14 -6.99 -2.78
CA MET A 65 1.12 -7.88 -3.32
C MET A 65 1.08 -7.81 -4.84
N GLU A 66 0.56 -8.85 -5.47
CA GLU A 66 0.29 -8.84 -6.89
C GLU A 66 -0.92 -7.94 -7.23
N PRO A 67 -0.99 -7.34 -8.44
CA PRO A 67 -2.14 -6.51 -8.83
C PRO A 67 -3.50 -7.20 -8.69
N THR A 68 -3.56 -8.50 -8.91
CA THR A 68 -4.77 -9.31 -8.73
C THR A 68 -5.17 -9.48 -7.26
N GLU A 69 -4.20 -9.53 -6.36
CA GLU A 69 -4.44 -9.55 -4.91
C GLU A 69 -4.90 -8.18 -4.43
N ALA A 70 -4.31 -7.10 -4.96
CA ALA A 70 -4.75 -5.75 -4.67
C ALA A 70 -6.22 -5.52 -5.06
N ALA A 71 -6.65 -6.05 -6.21
CA ALA A 71 -8.04 -5.98 -6.65
C ALA A 71 -9.00 -6.72 -5.70
N ARG A 72 -8.59 -7.83 -5.12
CA ARG A 72 -9.38 -8.63 -4.17
C ARG A 72 -9.36 -8.10 -2.73
N ALA A 73 -8.40 -7.26 -2.39
CA ALA A 73 -8.30 -6.67 -1.05
C ALA A 73 -9.39 -5.62 -0.76
N TYR A 74 -10.11 -5.18 -1.79
CA TYR A 74 -11.23 -4.25 -1.68
C TYR A 74 -12.55 -5.01 -1.58
N HIS A 75 -12.87 -5.53 -0.38
CA HIS A 75 -14.07 -6.35 -0.14
C HIS A 75 -15.38 -5.67 -0.49
N ASP A 76 -15.44 -4.36 -0.47
CA ASP A 76 -16.57 -3.55 -0.93
C ASP A 76 -16.80 -3.65 -2.46
N PHE A 77 -15.85 -4.22 -3.20
CA PHE A 77 -15.99 -4.48 -4.64
C PHE A 77 -16.46 -5.91 -4.96
N ASP A 78 -16.39 -6.84 -3.99
CA ASP A 78 -16.62 -8.28 -4.22
C ASP A 78 -17.98 -8.58 -4.87
N GLU A 79 -19.04 -7.94 -4.40
CA GLU A 79 -20.40 -8.10 -4.93
C GLU A 79 -20.46 -7.74 -6.42
N TYR A 80 -19.87 -6.60 -6.80
CA TYR A 80 -19.90 -6.06 -8.16
C TYR A 80 -18.90 -6.75 -9.08
N ALA A 81 -17.81 -7.29 -8.52
CA ALA A 81 -16.81 -8.04 -9.26
C ALA A 81 -17.36 -9.31 -9.91
N THR A 82 -18.43 -9.87 -9.35
CA THR A 82 -19.14 -11.03 -9.93
C THR A 82 -19.74 -10.74 -11.30
N ALA A 83 -20.10 -9.48 -11.57
CA ALA A 83 -20.65 -9.02 -12.84
C ALA A 83 -19.58 -8.64 -13.87
N CYS A 84 -18.29 -8.79 -13.56
CA CYS A 84 -17.20 -8.54 -14.52
C CYS A 84 -17.15 -9.63 -15.58
N LYS A 85 -16.98 -9.24 -16.86
CA LYS A 85 -16.85 -10.17 -17.96
C LYS A 85 -15.59 -11.04 -17.88
N PHE A 86 -14.50 -10.50 -17.34
CA PHE A 86 -13.19 -11.15 -17.35
C PHE A 86 -12.84 -11.72 -15.97
N ARG A 87 -12.35 -12.96 -15.95
CA ARG A 87 -11.74 -13.52 -14.72
C ARG A 87 -10.43 -12.77 -14.43
N GLY A 88 -10.25 -12.35 -13.17
CA GLY A 88 -9.07 -11.57 -12.78
C GLY A 88 -9.10 -10.13 -13.30
N CYS A 89 -10.30 -9.58 -13.49
CA CYS A 89 -10.50 -8.17 -13.80
C CYS A 89 -9.81 -7.32 -12.73
N LEU A 90 -9.00 -6.37 -13.17
CA LEU A 90 -8.34 -5.40 -12.30
C LEU A 90 -9.18 -4.13 -12.12
N HIS A 91 -10.38 -4.09 -12.67
CA HIS A 91 -11.32 -2.97 -12.57
C HIS A 91 -10.75 -1.61 -13.02
N ASP A 92 -9.74 -1.65 -13.88
CA ASP A 92 -9.03 -0.45 -14.39
C ASP A 92 -9.46 -0.15 -15.83
N SER A 93 -8.81 -0.75 -16.81
CA SER A 93 -9.05 -0.52 -18.25
C SER A 93 -10.03 -1.48 -18.89
N GLU A 94 -10.36 -2.59 -18.22
CA GLU A 94 -11.19 -3.65 -18.80
C GLU A 94 -12.60 -3.16 -19.14
N PRO A 95 -13.12 -3.49 -20.33
CA PRO A 95 -14.51 -3.25 -20.68
C PRO A 95 -15.45 -4.22 -19.95
N TYR A 96 -16.71 -3.81 -19.81
CA TYR A 96 -17.76 -4.61 -19.15
C TYR A 96 -17.38 -5.03 -17.70
N CYS A 97 -16.91 -4.05 -16.93
CA CYS A 97 -16.52 -4.22 -15.54
C CYS A 97 -17.68 -3.83 -14.61
N GLY A 98 -18.13 -4.77 -13.77
CA GLY A 98 -19.22 -4.54 -12.83
C GLY A 98 -18.88 -3.50 -11.75
N VAL A 99 -17.62 -3.45 -11.29
CA VAL A 99 -17.17 -2.45 -10.32
C VAL A 99 -17.21 -1.03 -10.91
N LYS A 100 -16.75 -0.85 -12.16
CA LYS A 100 -16.84 0.46 -12.84
C LYS A 100 -18.30 0.89 -13.05
N GLN A 101 -19.18 -0.07 -13.35
CA GLN A 101 -20.61 0.22 -13.45
C GLN A 101 -21.16 0.68 -12.10
N ALA A 102 -20.84 -0.01 -11.00
CA ALA A 102 -21.26 0.38 -9.65
C ALA A 102 -20.76 1.78 -9.23
N VAL A 103 -19.60 2.21 -9.74
CA VAL A 103 -19.13 3.59 -9.56
C VAL A 103 -19.99 4.58 -10.37
N VAL A 104 -20.34 4.25 -11.61
CA VAL A 104 -21.23 5.08 -12.44
C VAL A 104 -22.62 5.23 -11.80
N ASP A 105 -23.13 4.14 -11.23
CA ASP A 105 -24.42 4.09 -10.56
C ASP A 105 -24.39 4.77 -9.16
N GLY A 106 -23.21 5.23 -8.70
CA GLY A 106 -23.04 5.92 -7.42
C GLY A 106 -23.10 5.01 -6.19
N VAL A 107 -23.08 3.69 -6.37
CA VAL A 107 -23.07 2.72 -5.27
C VAL A 107 -21.69 2.63 -4.63
N ILE A 108 -20.64 2.63 -5.44
CA ILE A 108 -19.27 2.80 -4.99
C ILE A 108 -18.88 4.27 -5.19
N SER A 109 -18.37 4.93 -4.13
CA SER A 109 -17.97 6.32 -4.26
C SER A 109 -16.80 6.47 -5.23
N LYS A 110 -16.80 7.54 -6.03
CA LYS A 110 -15.73 7.84 -6.98
C LYS A 110 -14.38 7.99 -6.27
N GLU A 111 -14.36 8.65 -5.12
CA GLU A 111 -13.16 8.83 -4.30
C GLU A 111 -12.55 7.48 -3.85
N ARG A 112 -13.41 6.55 -3.42
CA ARG A 112 -12.99 5.19 -3.04
C ARG A 112 -12.34 4.45 -4.21
N TYR A 113 -12.94 4.58 -5.40
CA TYR A 113 -12.42 3.97 -6.61
C TYR A 113 -11.10 4.62 -7.07
N GLU A 114 -10.97 5.93 -6.96
CA GLU A 114 -9.72 6.65 -7.25
C GLU A 114 -8.57 6.20 -6.34
N HIS A 115 -8.82 6.03 -5.03
CA HIS A 115 -7.85 5.48 -4.09
C HIS A 115 -7.44 4.05 -4.46
N TYR A 116 -8.40 3.24 -4.89
CA TYR A 116 -8.11 1.91 -5.40
C TYR A 116 -7.16 1.96 -6.60
N LEU A 117 -7.45 2.79 -7.60
CA LEU A 117 -6.62 2.92 -8.80
C LEU A 117 -5.19 3.38 -8.47
N MET A 118 -5.01 4.29 -7.52
CA MET A 118 -3.68 4.71 -7.04
C MET A 118 -2.90 3.53 -6.47
N ASN A 119 -3.51 2.76 -5.57
CA ASN A 119 -2.88 1.57 -4.98
C ASN A 119 -2.56 0.50 -6.03
N LEU A 120 -3.46 0.28 -6.98
CA LEU A 120 -3.24 -0.65 -8.09
C LEU A 120 -2.06 -0.23 -8.98
N GLN A 121 -1.92 1.05 -9.27
CA GLN A 121 -0.79 1.57 -10.05
C GLN A 121 0.54 1.36 -9.32
N ASP A 122 0.58 1.54 -8.02
CA ASP A 122 1.78 1.32 -7.22
C ASP A 122 2.19 -0.16 -7.20
N THR A 123 1.24 -1.08 -7.10
CA THR A 123 1.52 -2.52 -7.20
C THR A 123 2.02 -2.91 -8.59
N LYS A 124 1.42 -2.38 -9.68
CA LYS A 124 1.88 -2.62 -11.06
C LYS A 124 3.32 -2.14 -11.27
N LYS A 125 3.66 -0.94 -10.82
CA LYS A 125 5.04 -0.41 -10.92
C LYS A 125 6.05 -1.29 -10.20
N LYS A 126 5.72 -1.73 -8.99
CA LYS A 126 6.59 -2.64 -8.23
C LYS A 126 6.80 -3.98 -8.93
N GLU A 127 5.76 -4.55 -9.51
CA GLU A 127 5.85 -5.79 -10.30
C GLU A 127 6.75 -5.62 -11.54
N GLU A 128 6.63 -4.50 -12.25
CA GLU A 128 7.49 -4.19 -13.40
C GLU A 128 8.96 -4.06 -12.99
N ILE A 129 9.25 -3.38 -11.87
CA ILE A 129 10.61 -3.25 -11.33
C ILE A 129 11.17 -4.62 -10.96
N LYS A 130 10.41 -5.46 -10.25
CA LYS A 130 10.82 -6.84 -9.91
C LYS A 130 11.11 -7.68 -11.16
N LYS A 131 10.27 -7.59 -12.20
CA LYS A 131 10.49 -8.27 -13.49
C LYS A 131 11.77 -7.79 -14.18
N TRP A 132 12.00 -6.48 -14.17
CA TRP A 132 13.21 -5.88 -14.74
C TRP A 132 14.47 -6.36 -13.99
N GLU A 133 14.48 -6.29 -12.66
CA GLU A 133 15.59 -6.76 -11.83
C GLU A 133 15.90 -8.24 -12.06
N MET A 134 14.88 -9.08 -12.09
CA MET A 134 15.05 -10.52 -12.37
C MET A 134 15.64 -10.76 -13.76
N THR A 135 15.20 -10.01 -14.76
CA THR A 135 15.71 -10.11 -16.13
C THR A 135 17.17 -9.63 -16.19
N TYR A 136 17.47 -8.53 -15.51
CA TYR A 136 18.82 -7.99 -15.41
C TYR A 136 19.78 -8.97 -14.74
N LEU A 137 19.39 -9.53 -13.59
CA LEU A 137 20.18 -10.53 -12.85
C LEU A 137 20.41 -11.80 -13.67
N LYS A 138 19.39 -12.32 -14.37
CA LYS A 138 19.55 -13.45 -15.29
C LYS A 138 20.57 -13.15 -16.38
N LYS A 139 20.48 -11.99 -17.01
CA LYS A 139 21.39 -11.57 -18.09
C LYS A 139 22.84 -11.42 -17.60
N HIS A 140 23.05 -10.87 -16.41
CA HIS A 140 24.39 -10.71 -15.83
C HIS A 140 24.96 -11.97 -15.23
N ARG A 141 24.12 -12.88 -14.72
CA ARG A 141 24.56 -14.21 -14.26
C ARG A 141 25.10 -15.04 -15.44
N PHE A 142 24.48 -14.96 -16.61
CA PHE A 142 25.02 -15.58 -17.83
C PHE A 142 26.37 -14.95 -18.26
N ARG A 143 26.54 -13.65 -18.16
CA ARG A 143 27.82 -12.99 -18.46
C ARG A 143 28.94 -13.44 -17.52
N LYS A 144 28.66 -13.59 -16.23
CA LYS A 144 29.63 -14.12 -15.25
C LYS A 144 30.00 -15.59 -15.53
N LEU A 145 29.02 -16.42 -15.91
CA LEU A 145 29.29 -17.81 -16.30
C LEU A 145 30.15 -17.88 -17.58
N ILE A 146 29.87 -17.08 -18.58
CA ILE A 146 30.64 -17.05 -19.83
C ILE A 146 32.08 -16.54 -19.59
N SER A 147 32.26 -15.56 -18.71
CA SER A 147 33.61 -15.11 -18.35
C SER A 147 34.43 -16.17 -17.60
N VAL A 148 33.79 -16.91 -16.69
CA VAL A 148 34.43 -18.02 -15.96
C VAL A 148 34.76 -19.20 -16.89
N LEU A 149 33.85 -19.51 -17.83
CA LEU A 149 34.10 -20.56 -18.83
C LEU A 149 35.19 -20.17 -19.83
N ARG A 150 35.27 -18.90 -20.22
CA ARG A 150 36.33 -18.38 -21.08
C ARG A 150 37.71 -18.41 -20.41
N PHE A 151 37.81 -18.17 -19.10
CA PHE A 151 39.05 -18.29 -18.34
C PHE A 151 39.53 -19.74 -18.19
N ARG A 152 38.61 -20.71 -18.14
CA ARG A 152 38.96 -22.15 -18.03
C ARG A 152 39.49 -22.74 -19.34
N TRP A 153 39.15 -22.14 -20.50
CA TRP A 153 39.71 -22.56 -21.79
C TRP A 153 41.09 -21.98 -22.07
N TYR A 154 41.48 -20.91 -21.40
CA TYR A 154 42.82 -20.30 -21.56
C TYR A 154 43.92 -20.96 -20.70
N LEU A 155 43.55 -21.79 -19.72
CA LEU A 155 44.47 -22.50 -18.84
C LEU A 155 44.65 -23.98 -19.21
N ALA A 156 44.03 -24.40 -20.32
CA ALA A 156 44.11 -25.81 -20.80
C ALA A 156 44.93 -25.94 -22.12
N TRP A 157 45.80 -24.94 -22.42
CA TRP A 157 46.79 -25.01 -23.49
C TRP A 157 48.16 -24.63 -22.94
#